data_c6dbe92e4ab18e465ecc0204311e07e2
#
_entry.id   c6dbe92e4ab18e465ecc0204311e07e2
#
_cell.length_a   1.000
_cell.length_b   1.000
_cell.length_c   1.000
_cell.angle_alpha   90.00
_cell.angle_beta   90.00
_cell.angle_gamma   90.00
#
_symmetry.space_group_name_H-M   'P 1'
#
loop_
_entity.id
_entity.type
_entity.pdbx_description
1 polymer ?
#
loop_
_entity_poly.entity_id
_entity_poly.type
_entity_poly.pdbx_seq_one_letter_code
_entity_poly.pdbx_strand_id
1 'polypeptide(L)'
;MPVIETEQLLPNGTYQGRRLTASENLQVYNGLDCCLTTEIFEEISELTPVPPAIYSFERALQGPYLEIMQRGFLVDELSRRLAAEELRIRVNALQLQLDELARAVWDGGLNPRSPAQLKDFFFRAMRLPEIWQSKKGQKKLSTDREALEKLHDYIYARPFVNCILAIRDFTKQLNVFESEIDRDGRYRTSYNIAGTETGRPSSSTNAYGTGGNAQNISGALRFVFVADPGMRMCVIDLEQVEARDVGYFCGVLFDDWTFLDNCESGDLHTNNCKLVWPELGWTGEAKADRALADKPFYRDFSYRDMSKRGGHLTNYFGTSWTMARSLKIPGTIAETFQARYCKGGKDAKGAPILPAFPAIPRWWQWTAQQLQTTHQLTTPFGRTRHFFGRPGDDTTLREAIAFLPQSTTADRMNLGLWRVWKKFPQCQLLAQTYDSITFQYPEGLDENELIPEVLEQLEVVLVAPSGRRYSVPGEAKVGWNWGSQVTQADRERAIARGAKPPRLNLDGLVKWKPGMKETRVRAIGIKRRMV
;
A
#
# COMPACT_ATOMS: atom_id res chain seq x y z
N MET A 1 13.88 -34.63 29.48
CA MET A 1 12.45 -34.93 29.70
C MET A 1 12.18 -36.31 29.10
N PRO A 2 11.30 -37.12 29.68
CA PRO A 2 10.98 -38.42 29.10
C PRO A 2 10.34 -38.21 27.72
N VAL A 3 10.77 -38.99 26.74
CA VAL A 3 10.17 -39.00 25.40
C VAL A 3 8.83 -39.71 25.49
N ILE A 4 7.77 -39.10 24.96
CA ILE A 4 6.43 -39.71 24.88
C ILE A 4 6.32 -40.38 23.51
N GLU A 5 6.19 -41.69 23.50
CA GLU A 5 5.97 -42.48 22.31
C GLU A 5 4.47 -42.43 21.96
N THR A 6 4.14 -41.74 20.86
CA THR A 6 2.74 -41.49 20.45
C THR A 6 1.97 -42.77 20.13
N GLU A 7 2.65 -43.85 19.72
CA GLU A 7 2.08 -45.16 19.49
C GLU A 7 1.50 -45.82 20.73
N GLN A 8 2.02 -45.42 21.93
CA GLN A 8 1.53 -45.91 23.22
C GLN A 8 0.48 -44.98 23.85
N LEU A 9 0.13 -43.90 23.19
CA LEU A 9 -0.90 -42.98 23.64
C LEU A 9 -2.27 -43.51 23.23
N LEU A 10 -3.11 -43.80 24.22
CA LEU A 10 -4.47 -44.24 23.97
C LEU A 10 -5.39 -43.09 23.50
N PRO A 11 -6.45 -43.39 22.74
CA PRO A 11 -7.41 -42.38 22.23
C PRO A 11 -8.09 -41.55 23.33
N ASN A 12 -8.13 -42.03 24.54
CA ASN A 12 -8.67 -41.30 25.72
C ASN A 12 -7.67 -40.33 26.39
N GLY A 13 -6.47 -40.14 25.81
CA GLY A 13 -5.43 -39.25 26.31
C GLY A 13 -4.63 -39.84 27.47
N THR A 14 -4.65 -41.18 27.69
CA THR A 14 -3.83 -41.84 28.68
C THR A 14 -2.57 -42.43 28.08
N TYR A 15 -1.45 -42.32 28.79
CA TYR A 15 -0.14 -42.85 28.47
C TYR A 15 0.43 -43.62 29.67
N GLN A 16 0.75 -44.87 29.43
CA GLN A 16 1.24 -45.77 30.50
C GLN A 16 0.34 -45.77 31.78
N GLY A 17 -0.99 -45.82 31.56
CA GLY A 17 -1.98 -45.91 32.65
C GLY A 17 -2.26 -44.59 33.42
N ARG A 18 -1.69 -43.47 33.03
CA ARG A 18 -1.97 -42.15 33.60
C ARG A 18 -2.38 -41.13 32.56
N ARG A 19 -3.03 -40.05 32.96
CA ARG A 19 -3.25 -38.88 32.08
C ARG A 19 -1.96 -38.08 31.94
N LEU A 20 -1.74 -37.57 30.73
CA LEU A 20 -0.66 -36.64 30.46
C LEU A 20 -0.86 -35.33 31.21
N THR A 21 0.22 -34.75 31.70
CA THR A 21 0.24 -33.38 32.19
C THR A 21 0.00 -32.38 31.07
N ALA A 22 -0.34 -31.13 31.38
CA ALA A 22 -0.53 -30.07 30.38
C ALA A 22 0.74 -29.86 29.53
N SER A 23 1.94 -29.95 30.12
CA SER A 23 3.21 -29.82 29.40
C SER A 23 3.46 -31.00 28.45
N GLU A 24 3.18 -32.21 28.88
CA GLU A 24 3.30 -33.43 28.05
C GLU A 24 2.29 -33.41 26.89
N ASN A 25 1.03 -32.98 27.13
CA ASN A 25 0.04 -32.79 26.06
C ASN A 25 0.52 -31.77 25.03
N LEU A 26 1.13 -30.67 25.46
CA LEU A 26 1.67 -29.65 24.54
C LEU A 26 2.84 -30.22 23.73
N GLN A 27 3.69 -31.06 24.31
CA GLN A 27 4.79 -31.71 23.58
C GLN A 27 4.27 -32.71 22.54
N VAL A 28 3.26 -33.54 22.89
CA VAL A 28 2.60 -34.46 21.94
C VAL A 28 1.95 -33.66 20.79
N TYR A 29 1.22 -32.61 21.14
CA TYR A 29 0.58 -31.75 20.14
C TYR A 29 1.61 -31.15 19.16
N ASN A 30 2.68 -30.55 19.68
CA ASN A 30 3.74 -29.99 18.85
C ASN A 30 4.43 -31.04 17.97
N GLY A 31 4.66 -32.24 18.51
CA GLY A 31 5.24 -33.35 17.75
C GLY A 31 4.33 -33.79 16.59
N LEU A 32 3.04 -33.94 16.86
CA LEU A 32 2.05 -34.29 15.83
C LEU A 32 1.92 -33.19 14.76
N ASP A 33 1.91 -31.92 15.17
CA ASP A 33 1.88 -30.81 14.22
C ASP A 33 3.11 -30.82 13.28
N CYS A 34 4.29 -31.15 13.81
CA CYS A 34 5.50 -31.29 12.97
C CYS A 34 5.38 -32.44 11.98
N CYS A 35 4.90 -33.62 12.44
CA CYS A 35 4.70 -34.78 11.57
C CYS A 35 3.69 -34.48 10.48
N LEU A 36 2.50 -33.97 10.84
CA LEU A 36 1.44 -33.62 9.90
C LEU A 36 1.91 -32.56 8.88
N THR A 37 2.65 -31.56 9.34
CA THR A 37 3.20 -30.54 8.45
C THR A 37 4.16 -31.15 7.43
N THR A 38 4.99 -32.12 7.86
CA THR A 38 5.93 -32.82 6.96
C THR A 38 5.18 -33.67 5.95
N GLU A 39 4.20 -34.48 6.37
CA GLU A 39 3.35 -35.29 5.49
C GLU A 39 2.62 -34.44 4.47
N ILE A 40 1.99 -33.34 4.91
CA ILE A 40 1.31 -32.38 4.02
C ILE A 40 2.31 -31.78 3.01
N PHE A 41 3.52 -31.44 3.44
CA PHE A 41 4.54 -30.90 2.56
C PHE A 41 4.98 -31.92 1.49
N GLU A 42 5.16 -33.18 1.87
CA GLU A 42 5.51 -34.27 0.96
C GLU A 42 4.41 -34.48 -0.08
N GLU A 43 3.14 -34.64 0.35
CA GLU A 43 1.98 -34.80 -0.52
C GLU A 43 1.80 -33.62 -1.50
N ILE A 44 1.90 -32.37 -1.00
CA ILE A 44 1.79 -31.18 -1.86
C ILE A 44 2.93 -31.13 -2.87
N SER A 45 4.15 -31.53 -2.46
CA SER A 45 5.32 -31.53 -3.34
C SER A 45 5.18 -32.53 -4.50
N GLU A 46 4.50 -33.65 -4.27
CA GLU A 46 4.18 -34.64 -5.31
C GLU A 46 3.04 -34.17 -6.24
N LEU A 47 1.97 -33.61 -5.65
CA LEU A 47 0.78 -33.19 -6.39
C LEU A 47 0.94 -31.90 -7.18
N THR A 48 1.76 -30.98 -6.66
CA THR A 48 1.94 -29.66 -7.27
C THR A 48 3.42 -29.29 -7.29
N PRO A 49 4.15 -29.66 -8.35
CA PRO A 49 5.54 -29.30 -8.49
C PRO A 49 5.70 -27.77 -8.45
N VAL A 50 6.17 -27.25 -7.33
CA VAL A 50 6.51 -25.82 -7.21
C VAL A 50 7.76 -25.60 -8.06
N PRO A 51 7.81 -24.58 -8.95
CA PRO A 51 9.03 -24.26 -9.67
C PRO A 51 10.18 -24.06 -8.68
N PRO A 52 11.26 -24.87 -8.73
CA PRO A 52 12.32 -24.84 -7.71
C PRO A 52 12.92 -23.45 -7.49
N ALA A 53 12.98 -22.63 -8.56
CA ALA A 53 13.51 -21.27 -8.51
C ALA A 53 12.64 -20.35 -7.61
N ILE A 54 11.34 -20.34 -7.77
CA ILE A 54 10.43 -19.50 -6.95
C ILE A 54 10.45 -19.93 -5.49
N TYR A 55 10.38 -21.22 -5.21
CA TYR A 55 10.42 -21.73 -3.84
C TYR A 55 11.76 -21.41 -3.14
N SER A 56 12.88 -21.65 -3.84
CA SER A 56 14.21 -21.32 -3.32
C SER A 56 14.36 -19.82 -3.07
N PHE A 57 13.81 -18.99 -3.95
CA PHE A 57 13.81 -17.54 -3.80
C PHE A 57 12.99 -17.09 -2.57
N GLU A 58 11.76 -17.58 -2.39
CA GLU A 58 10.95 -17.25 -1.22
C GLU A 58 11.61 -17.68 0.10
N ARG A 59 12.23 -18.85 0.13
CA ARG A 59 13.03 -19.25 1.29
C ARG A 59 14.18 -18.31 1.57
N ALA A 60 14.88 -17.83 0.54
CA ALA A 60 15.99 -16.89 0.70
C ALA A 60 15.54 -15.53 1.24
N LEU A 61 14.28 -15.11 0.99
CA LEU A 61 13.71 -13.88 1.52
C LEU A 61 13.53 -13.88 3.03
N GLN A 62 13.51 -15.05 3.69
CA GLN A 62 13.43 -15.11 5.15
C GLN A 62 14.57 -14.33 5.83
N GLY A 63 15.79 -14.35 5.26
CA GLY A 63 16.95 -13.64 5.80
C GLY A 63 16.72 -12.13 5.93
N PRO A 64 16.50 -11.39 4.85
CA PRO A 64 16.30 -9.94 4.92
C PRO A 64 15.03 -9.56 5.71
N TYR A 65 13.93 -10.31 5.61
CA TYR A 65 12.73 -10.01 6.38
C TYR A 65 12.91 -10.28 7.88
N LEU A 66 13.64 -11.32 8.27
CA LEU A 66 13.98 -11.57 9.67
C LEU A 66 14.82 -10.43 10.24
N GLU A 67 15.80 -9.91 9.48
CA GLU A 67 16.58 -8.75 9.89
C GLU A 67 15.70 -7.52 10.11
N ILE A 68 14.79 -7.20 9.17
CA ILE A 68 13.83 -6.11 9.32
C ILE A 68 12.99 -6.27 10.60
N MET A 69 12.45 -7.48 10.82
CA MET A 69 11.61 -7.76 11.99
C MET A 69 12.38 -7.63 13.30
N GLN A 70 13.63 -8.08 13.35
CA GLN A 70 14.48 -7.99 14.55
C GLN A 70 14.94 -6.56 14.83
N ARG A 71 15.30 -5.80 13.79
CA ARG A 71 15.80 -4.44 13.94
C ARG A 71 14.70 -3.46 14.32
N GLY A 72 13.65 -3.34 13.50
CA GLY A 72 12.60 -2.34 13.66
C GLY A 72 13.10 -0.89 13.61
N PHE A 73 12.19 0.06 13.74
CA PHE A 73 12.50 1.49 13.77
C PHE A 73 12.75 1.97 15.20
N LEU A 74 13.79 2.76 15.40
CA LEU A 74 13.93 3.56 16.62
C LEU A 74 12.83 4.64 16.64
N VAL A 75 12.21 4.86 17.80
CA VAL A 75 11.11 5.82 17.96
C VAL A 75 11.58 7.05 18.74
N ASP A 76 11.32 8.24 18.21
CA ASP A 76 11.40 9.48 18.98
C ASP A 76 10.19 9.58 19.90
N GLU A 77 10.36 9.12 21.13
CA GLU A 77 9.30 9.00 22.12
C GLU A 77 8.70 10.35 22.51
N LEU A 78 9.50 11.45 22.54
CA LEU A 78 8.99 12.77 22.84
C LEU A 78 8.05 13.26 21.73
N SER A 79 8.50 13.19 20.49
CA SER A 79 7.69 13.59 19.33
C SER A 79 6.43 12.72 19.21
N ARG A 80 6.53 11.42 19.50
CA ARG A 80 5.41 10.48 19.51
C ARG A 80 4.34 10.87 20.54
N ARG A 81 4.73 11.15 21.80
CA ARG A 81 3.81 11.59 22.86
C ARG A 81 3.13 12.90 22.54
N LEU A 82 3.88 13.88 22.05
CA LEU A 82 3.31 15.18 21.66
C LEU A 82 2.30 15.04 20.52
N ALA A 83 2.60 14.19 19.53
CA ALA A 83 1.67 13.93 18.42
C ALA A 83 0.42 13.16 18.87
N ALA A 84 0.57 12.20 19.78
CA ALA A 84 -0.56 11.48 20.36
C ALA A 84 -1.50 12.44 21.11
N GLU A 85 -0.94 13.34 21.93
CA GLU A 85 -1.73 14.31 22.68
C GLU A 85 -2.47 15.28 21.75
N GLU A 86 -1.81 15.79 20.72
CA GLU A 86 -2.46 16.64 19.71
C GLU A 86 -3.66 15.92 19.05
N LEU A 87 -3.53 14.62 18.75
CA LEU A 87 -4.61 13.84 18.17
C LEU A 87 -5.73 13.56 19.17
N ARG A 88 -5.42 13.29 20.44
CA ARG A 88 -6.43 13.12 21.51
C ARG A 88 -7.30 14.37 21.67
N ILE A 89 -6.66 15.53 21.75
CA ILE A 89 -7.37 16.82 21.83
C ILE A 89 -8.33 16.98 20.65
N ARG A 90 -7.90 16.64 19.44
CA ARG A 90 -8.76 16.73 18.23
C ARG A 90 -9.90 15.72 18.25
N VAL A 91 -9.62 14.47 18.62
CA VAL A 91 -10.65 13.43 18.72
C VAL A 91 -11.70 13.82 19.73
N ASN A 92 -11.28 14.32 20.92
CA ASN A 92 -12.19 14.77 21.96
C ASN A 92 -13.04 15.96 21.51
N ALA A 93 -12.44 16.96 20.85
CA ALA A 93 -13.18 18.10 20.33
C ALA A 93 -14.26 17.70 19.29
N LEU A 94 -13.90 16.79 18.36
CA LEU A 94 -14.84 16.27 17.38
C LEU A 94 -15.91 15.39 18.01
N GLN A 95 -15.59 14.62 19.06
CA GLN A 95 -16.58 13.84 19.79
C GLN A 95 -17.61 14.75 20.49
N LEU A 96 -17.16 15.80 21.17
CA LEU A 96 -18.04 16.80 21.79
C LEU A 96 -18.96 17.45 20.73
N GLN A 97 -18.40 17.83 19.58
CA GLN A 97 -19.18 18.38 18.48
C GLN A 97 -20.20 17.37 17.94
N LEU A 98 -19.81 16.10 17.78
CA LEU A 98 -20.72 15.04 17.33
C LEU A 98 -21.85 14.81 18.33
N ASP A 99 -21.55 14.78 19.63
CA ASP A 99 -22.56 14.58 20.68
C ASP A 99 -23.52 15.76 20.77
N GLU A 100 -23.05 16.99 20.60
CA GLU A 100 -23.91 18.19 20.53
C GLU A 100 -24.85 18.14 19.33
N LEU A 101 -24.33 17.83 18.15
CA LEU A 101 -25.14 17.64 16.95
C LEU A 101 -26.17 16.51 17.11
N ALA A 102 -25.77 15.40 17.72
CA ALA A 102 -26.62 14.22 17.88
C ALA A 102 -27.79 14.47 18.81
N ARG A 103 -27.69 15.33 19.83
CA ARG A 103 -28.76 15.68 20.78
C ARG A 103 -30.01 16.21 20.11
N ALA A 104 -29.93 16.78 18.92
CA ALA A 104 -31.09 17.23 18.15
C ALA A 104 -31.97 16.07 17.65
N VAL A 105 -31.45 14.83 17.60
CA VAL A 105 -32.13 13.68 17.00
C VAL A 105 -32.10 12.45 17.91
N TRP A 106 -31.18 12.41 18.87
CA TRP A 106 -30.83 11.23 19.66
C TRP A 106 -30.57 11.60 21.12
N ASP A 107 -31.19 10.85 22.04
CA ASP A 107 -30.94 11.03 23.47
C ASP A 107 -29.65 10.30 23.88
N GLY A 108 -28.56 11.05 24.04
CA GLY A 108 -27.29 10.56 24.52
C GLY A 108 -26.13 10.77 23.53
N GLY A 109 -24.93 10.36 23.94
CA GLY A 109 -23.73 10.44 23.10
C GLY A 109 -23.75 9.41 21.97
N LEU A 110 -23.19 9.76 20.82
CA LEU A 110 -23.09 8.89 19.65
C LEU A 110 -21.68 8.33 19.51
N ASN A 111 -21.52 7.02 19.72
CA ASN A 111 -20.23 6.36 19.53
C ASN A 111 -19.94 6.11 18.04
N PRO A 112 -18.97 6.83 17.41
CA PRO A 112 -18.65 6.70 15.99
C PRO A 112 -18.06 5.33 15.62
N ARG A 113 -17.70 4.51 16.60
CA ARG A 113 -17.12 3.17 16.42
C ARG A 113 -18.11 2.04 16.67
N SER A 114 -19.33 2.34 17.12
CA SER A 114 -20.39 1.35 17.36
C SER A 114 -21.28 1.18 16.12
N PRO A 115 -21.17 0.08 15.36
CA PRO A 115 -22.05 -0.16 14.22
C PRO A 115 -23.52 -0.26 14.61
N ALA A 116 -23.84 -0.74 15.83
CA ALA A 116 -25.20 -0.86 16.32
C ALA A 116 -25.81 0.53 16.52
N GLN A 117 -25.16 1.40 17.30
CA GLN A 117 -25.65 2.77 17.53
C GLN A 117 -25.79 3.57 16.24
N LEU A 118 -24.80 3.45 15.31
CA LEU A 118 -24.87 4.17 14.04
C LEU A 118 -26.02 3.70 13.15
N LYS A 119 -26.36 2.41 13.18
CA LYS A 119 -27.55 1.90 12.47
C LYS A 119 -28.84 2.46 13.07
N ASP A 120 -28.97 2.42 14.38
CA ASP A 120 -30.13 2.97 15.07
C ASP A 120 -30.23 4.48 14.83
N PHE A 121 -29.12 5.21 14.89
CA PHE A 121 -29.07 6.64 14.64
C PHE A 121 -29.50 6.99 13.20
N PHE A 122 -28.79 6.47 12.18
CA PHE A 122 -29.03 6.87 10.81
C PHE A 122 -30.33 6.27 10.22
N PHE A 123 -30.61 4.99 10.47
CA PHE A 123 -31.68 4.29 9.77
C PHE A 123 -33.00 4.34 10.54
N ARG A 124 -32.97 4.40 11.88
CA ARG A 124 -34.21 4.47 12.70
C ARG A 124 -34.54 5.89 13.13
N ALA A 125 -33.60 6.60 13.81
CA ALA A 125 -33.87 7.95 14.31
C ALA A 125 -33.97 8.99 13.19
N MET A 126 -32.95 9.04 12.31
CA MET A 126 -32.93 9.96 11.16
C MET A 126 -33.76 9.46 9.97
N ARG A 127 -34.23 8.22 9.98
CA ARG A 127 -35.03 7.58 8.90
C ARG A 127 -34.38 7.67 7.52
N LEU A 128 -33.05 7.55 7.47
CA LEU A 128 -32.32 7.48 6.21
C LEU A 128 -32.46 6.09 5.56
N PRO A 129 -32.33 5.98 4.23
CA PRO A 129 -32.37 4.70 3.53
C PRO A 129 -31.29 3.76 4.04
N GLU A 130 -31.66 2.51 4.27
CA GLU A 130 -30.75 1.45 4.69
C GLU A 130 -29.74 1.12 3.61
N ILE A 131 -28.47 1.00 4.00
CA ILE A 131 -27.38 0.67 3.09
C ILE A 131 -26.89 -0.75 3.35
N TRP A 132 -27.23 -1.62 2.43
CA TRP A 132 -26.86 -3.02 2.46
C TRP A 132 -25.60 -3.29 1.65
N GLN A 133 -24.69 -4.06 2.21
CA GLN A 133 -23.49 -4.54 1.54
C GLN A 133 -23.43 -6.06 1.54
N SER A 134 -22.97 -6.66 0.44
CA SER A 134 -22.70 -8.08 0.36
C SER A 134 -21.25 -8.34 0.74
N LYS A 135 -21.02 -9.14 1.79
CA LYS A 135 -19.68 -9.65 2.15
C LYS A 135 -19.75 -11.18 2.26
N LYS A 136 -18.91 -11.89 1.53
CA LYS A 136 -18.89 -13.36 1.50
C LYS A 136 -20.26 -13.97 1.22
N GLY A 137 -21.00 -13.39 0.27
CA GLY A 137 -22.34 -13.88 -0.11
C GLY A 137 -23.50 -13.50 0.84
N GLN A 138 -23.20 -12.89 1.99
CA GLN A 138 -24.22 -12.47 2.95
C GLN A 138 -24.49 -10.95 2.83
N LYS A 139 -25.76 -10.56 2.70
CA LYS A 139 -26.18 -9.17 2.79
C LYS A 139 -26.20 -8.73 4.24
N LYS A 140 -25.48 -7.65 4.56
CA LYS A 140 -25.41 -7.06 5.90
C LYS A 140 -25.65 -5.56 5.83
N LEU A 141 -26.51 -5.06 6.71
CA LEU A 141 -26.71 -3.62 6.91
C LEU A 141 -25.39 -3.01 7.42
N SER A 142 -24.87 -2.00 6.72
CA SER A 142 -23.54 -1.46 6.97
C SER A 142 -23.56 0.02 7.38
N THR A 143 -22.59 0.37 8.23
CA THR A 143 -22.19 1.74 8.58
C THR A 143 -20.67 1.90 8.49
N ASP A 144 -20.04 1.11 7.61
CA ASP A 144 -18.62 1.29 7.30
C ASP A 144 -18.39 2.59 6.50
N ARG A 145 -17.14 2.85 6.15
CA ARG A 145 -16.77 4.09 5.42
C ARG A 145 -17.59 4.26 4.14
N GLU A 146 -17.71 3.21 3.33
CA GLU A 146 -18.45 3.29 2.07
C GLU A 146 -19.93 3.58 2.27
N ALA A 147 -20.53 2.96 3.29
CA ALA A 147 -21.93 3.21 3.66
C ALA A 147 -22.13 4.66 4.14
N LEU A 148 -21.22 5.16 4.99
CA LEU A 148 -21.28 6.54 5.46
C LEU A 148 -21.07 7.55 4.32
N GLU A 149 -20.18 7.27 3.37
CA GLU A 149 -19.99 8.11 2.18
C GLU A 149 -21.23 8.17 1.29
N LYS A 150 -22.03 7.10 1.22
CA LYS A 150 -23.36 7.13 0.56
C LYS A 150 -24.35 8.00 1.34
N LEU A 151 -24.34 7.93 2.68
CA LEU A 151 -25.18 8.78 3.51
C LEU A 151 -24.81 10.26 3.43
N HIS A 152 -23.58 10.59 3.07
CA HIS A 152 -23.14 11.97 2.85
C HIS A 152 -23.89 12.68 1.71
N ASP A 153 -24.55 11.96 0.80
CA ASP A 153 -25.37 12.56 -0.25
C ASP A 153 -26.60 13.26 0.33
N TYR A 154 -27.07 12.86 1.52
CA TYR A 154 -28.15 13.51 2.24
C TYR A 154 -27.63 14.70 3.05
N ILE A 155 -28.10 15.91 2.71
CA ILE A 155 -27.56 17.17 3.24
C ILE A 155 -27.59 17.24 4.78
N TYR A 156 -28.66 16.73 5.41
CA TYR A 156 -28.80 16.71 6.86
C TYR A 156 -27.98 15.60 7.57
N ALA A 157 -27.46 14.63 6.84
CA ALA A 157 -26.54 13.63 7.37
C ALA A 157 -25.06 14.08 7.34
N ARG A 158 -24.72 15.02 6.46
CA ARG A 158 -23.34 15.46 6.23
C ARG A 158 -22.57 15.86 7.47
N PRO A 159 -23.10 16.68 8.41
CA PRO A 159 -22.36 17.07 9.60
C PRO A 159 -21.94 15.86 10.43
N PHE A 160 -22.87 14.93 10.65
CA PHE A 160 -22.61 13.70 11.41
C PHE A 160 -21.59 12.80 10.71
N VAL A 161 -21.79 12.55 9.42
CA VAL A 161 -20.89 11.71 8.62
C VAL A 161 -19.47 12.28 8.62
N ASN A 162 -19.31 13.60 8.44
CA ASN A 162 -18.01 14.26 8.45
C ASN A 162 -17.32 14.10 9.81
N CYS A 163 -18.02 14.33 10.92
CA CYS A 163 -17.47 14.14 12.27
C CYS A 163 -17.09 12.68 12.52
N ILE A 164 -17.95 11.72 12.19
CA ILE A 164 -17.71 10.30 12.40
C ILE A 164 -16.50 9.82 11.60
N LEU A 165 -16.41 10.18 10.32
CA LEU A 165 -15.27 9.81 9.48
C LEU A 165 -13.96 10.44 9.97
N ALA A 166 -13.99 11.72 10.37
CA ALA A 166 -12.81 12.41 10.92
C ALA A 166 -12.35 11.78 12.24
N ILE A 167 -13.28 11.46 13.17
CA ILE A 167 -12.95 10.78 14.43
C ILE A 167 -12.32 9.42 14.15
N ARG A 168 -12.90 8.63 13.23
CA ARG A 168 -12.35 7.31 12.87
C ARG A 168 -10.93 7.42 12.29
N ASP A 169 -10.69 8.41 11.42
CA ASP A 169 -9.39 8.62 10.81
C ASP A 169 -8.34 9.09 11.83
N PHE A 170 -8.66 10.03 12.70
CA PHE A 170 -7.75 10.46 13.75
C PHE A 170 -7.51 9.37 14.82
N THR A 171 -8.54 8.58 15.16
CA THR A 171 -8.36 7.45 16.08
C THR A 171 -7.45 6.38 15.46
N LYS A 172 -7.57 6.10 14.15
CA LYS A 172 -6.66 5.18 13.48
C LYS A 172 -5.20 5.68 13.52
N GLN A 173 -5.00 6.99 13.36
CA GLN A 173 -3.68 7.60 13.49
C GLN A 173 -3.16 7.55 14.93
N LEU A 174 -4.03 7.85 15.90
CA LEU A 174 -3.70 7.80 17.32
C LEU A 174 -3.25 6.40 17.75
N ASN A 175 -3.93 5.35 17.29
CA ASN A 175 -3.56 3.97 17.59
C ASN A 175 -2.12 3.62 17.17
N VAL A 176 -1.57 4.25 16.11
CA VAL A 176 -0.16 4.07 15.72
C VAL A 176 0.78 4.66 16.78
N PHE A 177 0.43 5.82 17.35
CA PHE A 177 1.24 6.45 18.39
C PHE A 177 1.03 5.84 19.78
N GLU A 178 -0.11 5.20 20.03
CA GLU A 178 -0.43 4.53 21.30
C GLU A 178 -0.06 3.04 21.32
N SER A 179 0.33 2.46 20.16
CA SER A 179 0.78 1.07 20.14
C SER A 179 1.98 0.88 21.05
N GLU A 180 2.02 -0.23 21.75
CA GLU A 180 3.17 -0.58 22.56
C GLU A 180 4.41 -0.74 21.70
N ILE A 181 5.52 -0.22 22.17
CA ILE A 181 6.85 -0.40 21.56
C ILE A 181 7.69 -1.29 22.47
N ASP A 182 8.71 -1.91 21.91
CA ASP A 182 9.59 -2.79 22.68
C ASP A 182 10.42 -1.99 23.70
N ARG A 183 10.94 -2.68 24.72
CA ARG A 183 11.69 -2.06 25.84
C ARG A 183 12.93 -1.29 25.38
N ASP A 184 13.49 -1.63 24.23
CA ASP A 184 14.63 -0.93 23.60
C ASP A 184 14.22 0.33 22.81
N GLY A 185 12.96 0.76 22.89
CA GLY A 185 12.43 1.94 22.24
C GLY A 185 12.16 1.76 20.74
N ARG A 186 12.01 0.52 20.27
CA ARG A 186 11.80 0.22 18.86
C ARG A 186 10.37 -0.21 18.55
N TYR A 187 9.91 0.23 17.40
CA TYR A 187 8.66 -0.22 16.78
C TYR A 187 8.99 -1.34 15.78
N ARG A 188 8.56 -2.55 16.10
CA ARG A 188 8.77 -3.72 15.26
C ARG A 188 7.51 -4.15 14.56
N THR A 189 7.68 -4.67 13.37
CA THR A 189 6.61 -5.19 12.50
C THR A 189 6.89 -6.65 12.20
N SER A 190 5.89 -7.51 12.31
CA SER A 190 5.99 -8.87 11.80
C SER A 190 5.65 -8.89 10.32
N TYR A 191 6.50 -9.54 9.51
CA TYR A 191 6.26 -9.76 8.08
C TYR A 191 5.95 -11.23 7.81
N ASN A 192 4.89 -11.46 7.04
CA ASN A 192 4.60 -12.76 6.45
C ASN A 192 4.89 -12.69 4.94
N ILE A 193 5.96 -13.35 4.50
CA ILE A 193 6.41 -13.35 3.10
C ILE A 193 5.47 -14.11 2.17
N ALA A 194 4.71 -15.07 2.71
CA ALA A 194 3.70 -15.85 1.98
C ALA A 194 2.27 -15.37 2.26
N GLY A 195 2.11 -14.15 2.80
CA GLY A 195 0.83 -13.64 3.31
C GLY A 195 -0.15 -13.16 2.23
N THR A 196 0.24 -13.11 0.96
CA THR A 196 -0.63 -12.67 -0.12
C THR A 196 -0.44 -13.51 -1.39
N GLU A 197 -1.49 -13.65 -2.16
CA GLU A 197 -1.50 -14.35 -3.46
C GLU A 197 -0.57 -13.72 -4.52
N THR A 198 -0.20 -12.45 -4.33
CA THR A 198 0.67 -11.71 -5.26
C THR A 198 2.15 -11.80 -4.93
N GLY A 199 2.55 -12.50 -3.85
CA GLY A 199 3.93 -12.51 -3.37
C GLY A 199 4.37 -11.23 -2.66
N ARG A 200 3.45 -10.27 -2.44
CA ARG A 200 3.70 -9.13 -1.56
C ARG A 200 3.72 -9.62 -0.12
N PRO A 201 4.72 -9.27 0.68
CA PRO A 201 4.68 -9.58 2.10
C PRO A 201 3.53 -8.81 2.76
N SER A 202 2.80 -9.46 3.65
CA SER A 202 1.86 -8.78 4.55
C SER A 202 2.56 -8.44 5.85
N SER A 203 2.07 -7.41 6.55
CA SER A 203 2.64 -7.00 7.82
C SER A 203 1.58 -6.83 8.92
N SER A 204 1.98 -7.11 10.14
CA SER A 204 1.11 -7.10 11.33
C SER A 204 1.88 -6.72 12.59
N THR A 205 1.18 -6.67 13.72
CA THR A 205 1.76 -6.64 15.06
C THR A 205 2.66 -7.86 15.26
N ASN A 206 3.76 -7.71 15.99
CA ASN A 206 4.67 -8.82 16.26
C ASN A 206 4.07 -9.87 17.22
N ALA A 207 4.76 -10.98 17.40
CA ALA A 207 4.29 -12.10 18.23
C ALA A 207 4.12 -11.73 19.72
N TYR A 208 4.74 -10.65 20.18
CA TYR A 208 4.63 -10.16 21.56
C TYR A 208 3.50 -9.14 21.75
N GLY A 209 2.74 -8.82 20.71
CA GLY A 209 1.67 -7.83 20.76
C GLY A 209 2.13 -6.37 20.66
N THR A 210 3.43 -6.12 20.50
CA THR A 210 4.01 -4.77 20.35
C THR A 210 4.14 -4.37 18.88
N GLY A 211 4.39 -3.09 18.61
CA GLY A 211 4.54 -2.55 17.26
C GLY A 211 3.24 -2.60 16.45
N GLY A 212 3.32 -2.92 15.17
CA GLY A 212 2.16 -3.00 14.28
C GLY A 212 2.50 -3.02 12.80
N ASN A 213 1.49 -2.79 11.95
CA ASN A 213 1.64 -2.83 10.50
C ASN A 213 2.34 -1.57 9.96
N ALA A 214 3.66 -1.64 9.73
CA ALA A 214 4.44 -0.53 9.21
C ALA A 214 4.04 -0.15 7.77
N GLN A 215 3.56 -1.09 6.95
CA GLN A 215 3.16 -0.81 5.57
C GLN A 215 1.96 0.15 5.48
N ASN A 216 1.14 0.24 6.52
CA ASN A 216 -0.06 1.08 6.57
C ASN A 216 0.13 2.41 7.33
N ILE A 217 1.35 2.72 7.78
CA ILE A 217 1.63 3.99 8.45
C ILE A 217 1.62 5.12 7.43
N SER A 218 0.68 6.06 7.60
CA SER A 218 0.57 7.21 6.71
C SER A 218 1.82 8.10 6.76
N GLY A 219 2.19 8.74 5.64
CA GLY A 219 3.36 9.60 5.56
C GLY A 219 3.40 10.71 6.62
N ALA A 220 2.24 11.21 7.03
CA ALA A 220 2.13 12.26 8.06
C ALA A 220 2.56 11.79 9.46
N LEU A 221 2.62 10.49 9.72
CA LEU A 221 3.00 9.91 11.02
C LEU A 221 4.44 9.43 11.06
N ARG A 222 5.10 9.31 9.91
CA ARG A 222 6.41 8.67 9.78
C ARG A 222 7.56 9.44 10.44
N PHE A 223 7.39 10.71 10.76
CA PHE A 223 8.44 11.56 11.36
C PHE A 223 8.93 11.10 12.74
N VAL A 224 8.15 10.29 13.46
CA VAL A 224 8.55 9.74 14.77
C VAL A 224 9.50 8.54 14.66
N PHE A 225 9.61 7.93 13.48
CA PHE A 225 10.51 6.81 13.23
C PHE A 225 11.84 7.36 12.72
N VAL A 226 12.88 7.23 13.55
CA VAL A 226 14.16 7.90 13.35
C VAL A 226 15.28 6.90 13.09
N ALA A 227 16.31 7.32 12.38
CA ALA A 227 17.55 6.57 12.24
C ALA A 227 18.27 6.47 13.59
N ASP A 228 19.04 5.42 13.79
CA ASP A 228 19.89 5.24 14.97
C ASP A 228 20.92 6.40 15.08
N PRO A 229 21.46 6.66 16.27
CA PRO A 229 22.55 7.63 16.42
C PRO A 229 23.74 7.29 15.52
N GLY A 230 24.24 8.28 14.78
CA GLY A 230 25.33 8.11 13.81
C GLY A 230 24.92 7.43 12.50
N MET A 231 23.62 7.25 12.28
CA MET A 231 23.06 6.67 11.06
C MET A 231 22.18 7.66 10.32
N ARG A 232 22.12 7.54 9.01
CA ARG A 232 21.17 8.21 8.13
C ARG A 232 20.20 7.19 7.54
N MET A 233 19.02 7.64 7.20
CA MET A 233 17.96 6.82 6.60
C MET A 233 17.87 7.10 5.11
N CYS A 234 17.73 6.04 4.33
CA CYS A 234 17.38 6.11 2.92
C CYS A 234 16.08 5.34 2.68
N VAL A 235 15.24 5.93 1.83
CA VAL A 235 14.07 5.26 1.25
C VAL A 235 14.24 5.26 -0.24
N ILE A 236 14.15 4.10 -0.86
CA ILE A 236 14.13 3.96 -2.32
C ILE A 236 12.78 3.42 -2.75
N ASP A 237 12.14 4.12 -3.66
CA ASP A 237 10.80 3.87 -4.19
C ASP A 237 10.90 3.64 -5.70
N LEU A 238 10.26 2.60 -6.23
CA LEU A 238 10.29 2.32 -7.67
C LEU A 238 9.32 3.24 -8.41
N GLU A 239 9.82 3.97 -9.40
CA GLU A 239 9.03 4.99 -10.10
C GLU A 239 7.91 4.38 -10.93
N GLN A 240 6.65 4.58 -10.48
CA GLN A 240 5.43 4.22 -11.24
C GLN A 240 5.41 2.74 -11.67
N VAL A 241 6.01 1.85 -10.89
CA VAL A 241 6.30 0.47 -11.29
C VAL A 241 5.07 -0.28 -11.79
N GLU A 242 3.92 -0.19 -11.10
CA GLU A 242 2.71 -0.89 -11.52
C GLU A 242 2.18 -0.39 -12.88
N ALA A 243 2.24 0.94 -13.15
CA ALA A 243 1.85 1.48 -14.44
C ALA A 243 2.80 1.03 -15.57
N ARG A 244 4.10 1.03 -15.27
CA ARG A 244 5.13 0.54 -16.22
C ARG A 244 4.97 -0.95 -16.49
N ASP A 245 4.66 -1.77 -15.48
CA ASP A 245 4.38 -3.21 -15.65
C ASP A 245 3.13 -3.43 -16.52
N VAL A 246 2.05 -2.62 -16.37
CA VAL A 246 0.89 -2.67 -17.30
C VAL A 246 1.32 -2.37 -18.74
N GLY A 247 2.14 -1.34 -18.93
CA GLY A 247 2.68 -1.00 -20.26
C GLY A 247 3.57 -2.10 -20.86
N TYR A 248 4.39 -2.74 -20.02
CA TYR A 248 5.20 -3.88 -20.40
C TYR A 248 4.33 -5.06 -20.91
N PHE A 249 3.26 -5.41 -20.17
CA PHE A 249 2.35 -6.47 -20.61
C PHE A 249 1.60 -6.13 -21.90
N CYS A 250 1.18 -4.88 -22.08
CA CYS A 250 0.60 -4.43 -23.35
C CYS A 250 1.59 -4.61 -24.52
N GLY A 251 2.84 -4.22 -24.29
CA GLY A 251 3.91 -4.38 -25.29
C GLY A 251 4.23 -5.84 -25.63
N VAL A 252 4.40 -6.69 -24.61
CA VAL A 252 4.73 -8.10 -24.80
C VAL A 252 3.60 -8.87 -25.49
N LEU A 253 2.33 -8.58 -25.14
CA LEU A 253 1.18 -9.32 -25.64
C LEU A 253 0.67 -8.85 -27.00
N PHE A 254 0.84 -7.56 -27.32
CA PHE A 254 0.18 -6.95 -28.47
C PHE A 254 1.12 -6.14 -29.36
N ASP A 255 2.41 -6.10 -29.04
CA ASP A 255 3.41 -5.20 -29.66
C ASP A 255 3.00 -3.72 -29.62
N ASP A 256 2.22 -3.34 -28.59
CA ASP A 256 1.79 -1.96 -28.34
C ASP A 256 2.53 -1.40 -27.11
N TRP A 257 3.60 -0.68 -27.37
CA TRP A 257 4.48 -0.09 -26.38
C TRP A 257 4.08 1.33 -25.96
N THR A 258 3.02 1.89 -26.55
CA THR A 258 2.60 3.30 -26.38
C THR A 258 2.48 3.71 -24.92
N PHE A 259 1.89 2.84 -24.08
CA PHE A 259 1.72 3.16 -22.66
C PHE A 259 3.05 3.10 -21.89
N LEU A 260 3.92 2.13 -22.20
CA LEU A 260 5.25 2.05 -21.58
C LEU A 260 6.14 3.22 -22.02
N ASP A 261 6.17 3.56 -23.30
CA ASP A 261 6.92 4.71 -23.83
C ASP A 261 6.48 6.01 -23.15
N ASN A 262 5.17 6.15 -22.91
CA ASN A 262 4.63 7.29 -22.19
C ASN A 262 5.06 7.32 -20.71
N CYS A 263 5.21 6.15 -20.05
CA CYS A 263 5.77 6.06 -18.71
C CYS A 263 7.26 6.42 -18.66
N GLU A 264 8.01 6.06 -19.71
CA GLU A 264 9.47 6.27 -19.79
C GLU A 264 9.84 7.69 -20.23
N SER A 265 8.92 8.43 -20.87
CA SER A 265 9.15 9.77 -21.42
C SER A 265 9.13 10.91 -20.38
N GLY A 266 9.11 10.63 -19.08
CA GLY A 266 9.16 11.63 -18.02
C GLY A 266 7.95 11.62 -17.06
N ASP A 267 7.31 12.79 -16.81
CA ASP A 267 6.13 12.82 -15.91
C ASP A 267 4.91 12.17 -16.56
N LEU A 268 4.73 10.87 -16.31
CA LEU A 268 3.60 10.05 -16.79
C LEU A 268 2.26 10.78 -16.70
N HIS A 269 1.99 11.41 -15.58
CA HIS A 269 0.66 11.98 -15.35
C HIS A 269 0.43 13.24 -16.17
N THR A 270 1.46 14.05 -16.40
CA THR A 270 1.40 15.17 -17.33
C THR A 270 1.31 14.69 -18.77
N ASN A 271 2.08 13.67 -19.14
CA ASN A 271 2.03 13.08 -20.47
C ASN A 271 0.66 12.44 -20.76
N ASN A 272 0.08 11.73 -19.80
CA ASN A 272 -1.30 11.24 -19.93
C ASN A 272 -2.31 12.39 -20.14
N CYS A 273 -2.11 13.55 -19.47
CA CYS A 273 -2.97 14.72 -19.70
C CYS A 273 -2.89 15.20 -21.15
N LYS A 274 -1.71 15.23 -21.75
CA LYS A 274 -1.54 15.63 -23.16
C LYS A 274 -2.34 14.75 -24.12
N LEU A 275 -2.36 13.45 -23.86
CA LEU A 275 -3.07 12.48 -24.69
C LEU A 275 -4.58 12.50 -24.44
N VAL A 276 -5.02 12.66 -23.19
CA VAL A 276 -6.45 12.66 -22.83
C VAL A 276 -7.13 14.01 -23.12
N TRP A 277 -6.41 15.12 -23.00
CA TRP A 277 -6.91 16.48 -23.24
C TRP A 277 -6.02 17.25 -24.22
N PRO A 278 -5.89 16.81 -25.48
CA PRO A 278 -5.02 17.46 -26.46
C PRO A 278 -5.41 18.92 -26.75
N GLU A 279 -6.66 19.29 -26.45
CA GLU A 279 -7.20 20.64 -26.65
C GLU A 279 -6.66 21.71 -25.68
N LEU A 280 -5.89 21.35 -24.65
CA LEU A 280 -5.44 22.31 -23.62
C LEU A 280 -4.26 23.21 -24.05
N GLY A 281 -3.78 23.10 -25.28
CA GLY A 281 -2.72 23.97 -25.78
C GLY A 281 -1.35 23.71 -25.14
N TRP A 282 -0.93 22.44 -25.13
CA TRP A 282 0.36 22.00 -24.63
C TRP A 282 1.52 22.64 -25.41
N THR A 283 2.56 23.09 -24.68
CA THR A 283 3.70 23.82 -25.23
C THR A 283 4.87 22.93 -25.64
N GLY A 284 4.96 21.71 -25.08
CA GLY A 284 6.11 20.82 -25.21
C GLY A 284 7.22 21.13 -24.18
N GLU A 285 7.13 22.24 -23.45
CA GLU A 285 8.08 22.61 -22.39
C GLU A 285 7.62 21.98 -21.05
N ALA A 286 8.46 21.15 -20.42
CA ALA A 286 8.11 20.30 -19.29
C ALA A 286 7.51 21.09 -18.10
N LYS A 287 8.07 22.25 -17.78
CA LYS A 287 7.62 23.07 -16.65
C LYS A 287 6.29 23.77 -16.91
N ALA A 288 6.11 24.29 -18.13
CA ALA A 288 4.86 24.93 -18.54
C ALA A 288 3.73 23.90 -18.66
N ASP A 289 4.00 22.75 -19.28
CA ASP A 289 3.04 21.67 -19.41
C ASP A 289 2.65 21.08 -18.05
N ARG A 290 3.60 20.96 -17.14
CA ARG A 290 3.30 20.57 -15.76
C ARG A 290 2.39 21.58 -15.05
N ALA A 291 2.67 22.87 -15.18
CA ALA A 291 1.83 23.92 -14.62
C ALA A 291 0.42 23.92 -15.23
N LEU A 292 0.30 23.57 -16.51
CA LEU A 292 -0.99 23.41 -17.18
C LEU A 292 -1.76 22.19 -16.65
N ALA A 293 -1.08 21.05 -16.47
CA ALA A 293 -1.67 19.84 -15.92
C ALA A 293 -2.13 20.00 -14.44
N ASP A 294 -1.46 20.85 -13.69
CA ASP A 294 -1.80 21.17 -12.29
C ASP A 294 -2.95 22.21 -12.17
N LYS A 295 -3.47 22.76 -13.29
CA LYS A 295 -4.66 23.63 -13.25
C LYS A 295 -5.90 22.86 -12.76
N PRO A 296 -6.85 23.54 -12.08
CA PRO A 296 -8.12 22.93 -11.68
C PRO A 296 -8.88 22.36 -12.88
N PHE A 297 -9.33 21.10 -12.75
CA PHE A 297 -10.17 20.41 -13.72
C PHE A 297 -11.62 20.35 -13.23
N TYR A 298 -11.82 19.92 -12.00
CA TYR A 298 -13.12 19.81 -11.38
C TYR A 298 -13.01 19.97 -9.86
N ARG A 299 -13.61 21.02 -9.30
CA ARG A 299 -13.46 21.39 -7.88
C ARG A 299 -11.99 21.47 -7.50
N ASP A 300 -11.56 20.67 -6.49
CA ASP A 300 -10.17 20.63 -5.99
C ASP A 300 -9.25 19.70 -6.79
N PHE A 301 -9.79 19.02 -7.83
CA PHE A 301 -9.00 18.13 -8.69
C PHE A 301 -8.36 18.88 -9.85
N SER A 302 -7.06 18.72 -10.04
CA SER A 302 -6.37 19.11 -11.25
C SER A 302 -6.55 18.06 -12.37
N TYR A 303 -6.21 18.43 -13.62
CA TYR A 303 -6.11 17.47 -14.72
C TYR A 303 -5.13 16.34 -14.38
N ARG A 304 -4.03 16.67 -13.72
CA ARG A 304 -3.01 15.72 -13.30
C ARG A 304 -3.50 14.77 -12.21
N ASP A 305 -4.26 15.25 -11.24
CA ASP A 305 -4.89 14.40 -10.23
C ASP A 305 -5.88 13.43 -10.87
N MET A 306 -6.66 13.91 -11.83
CA MET A 306 -7.59 13.07 -12.59
C MET A 306 -6.84 12.01 -13.41
N SER A 307 -5.77 12.39 -14.11
CA SER A 307 -4.90 11.46 -14.85
C SER A 307 -4.31 10.39 -13.93
N LYS A 308 -3.81 10.78 -12.76
CA LYS A 308 -3.20 9.86 -11.79
C LYS A 308 -4.21 8.85 -11.24
N ARG A 309 -5.30 9.34 -10.68
CA ARG A 309 -6.29 8.49 -9.97
C ARG A 309 -7.20 7.76 -10.96
N GLY A 310 -7.65 8.45 -11.99
CA GLY A 310 -8.51 7.88 -13.03
C GLY A 310 -7.78 6.85 -13.88
N GLY A 311 -6.52 7.12 -14.25
CA GLY A 311 -5.68 6.20 -15.00
C GLY A 311 -5.39 4.92 -14.19
N HIS A 312 -4.96 5.06 -12.93
CA HIS A 312 -4.72 3.90 -12.06
C HIS A 312 -5.98 3.02 -11.93
N LEU A 313 -7.13 3.64 -11.60
CA LEU A 313 -8.39 2.92 -11.47
C LEU A 313 -8.79 2.22 -12.79
N THR A 314 -8.61 2.89 -13.93
CA THR A 314 -8.93 2.34 -15.24
C THR A 314 -8.02 1.16 -15.59
N ASN A 315 -6.72 1.25 -15.35
CA ASN A 315 -5.78 0.15 -15.62
C ASN A 315 -6.22 -1.15 -14.93
N TYR A 316 -6.80 -1.05 -13.72
CA TYR A 316 -7.30 -2.18 -12.95
C TYR A 316 -8.79 -2.49 -13.16
N PHE A 317 -9.30 -2.27 -14.36
CA PHE A 317 -10.68 -2.59 -14.73
C PHE A 317 -11.76 -1.87 -13.92
N GLY A 318 -11.44 -0.69 -13.38
CA GLY A 318 -12.43 0.14 -12.71
C GLY A 318 -13.45 0.70 -13.69
N THR A 319 -14.75 0.66 -13.33
CA THR A 319 -15.82 1.22 -14.17
C THR A 319 -15.91 2.73 -14.01
N SER A 320 -16.53 3.44 -14.99
CA SER A 320 -16.83 4.87 -14.87
C SER A 320 -17.71 5.19 -13.65
N TRP A 321 -18.62 4.30 -13.30
CA TRP A 321 -19.43 4.43 -12.10
C TRP A 321 -18.58 4.37 -10.82
N THR A 322 -17.66 3.38 -10.72
CA THR A 322 -16.73 3.28 -9.58
C THR A 322 -15.83 4.52 -9.51
N MET A 323 -15.35 5.01 -10.66
CA MET A 323 -14.52 6.21 -10.77
C MET A 323 -15.28 7.45 -10.29
N ALA A 324 -16.50 7.66 -10.79
CA ALA A 324 -17.34 8.79 -10.42
C ALA A 324 -17.55 8.85 -8.89
N ARG A 325 -17.82 7.70 -8.27
CA ARG A 325 -17.99 7.62 -6.82
C ARG A 325 -16.69 7.83 -6.04
N SER A 326 -15.61 7.13 -6.41
CA SER A 326 -14.33 7.21 -5.69
C SER A 326 -13.71 8.60 -5.75
N LEU A 327 -13.85 9.29 -6.88
CA LEU A 327 -13.30 10.62 -7.09
C LEU A 327 -14.31 11.75 -6.81
N LYS A 328 -15.57 11.41 -6.51
CA LYS A 328 -16.67 12.36 -6.28
C LYS A 328 -16.85 13.34 -7.46
N ILE A 329 -16.80 12.80 -8.68
CA ILE A 329 -16.98 13.52 -9.94
C ILE A 329 -18.26 13.07 -10.65
N PRO A 330 -18.83 13.88 -11.57
CA PRO A 330 -19.95 13.45 -12.39
C PRO A 330 -19.64 12.20 -13.22
N GLY A 331 -20.63 11.32 -13.42
CA GLY A 331 -20.50 10.10 -14.23
C GLY A 331 -20.04 10.40 -15.66
N THR A 332 -20.56 11.47 -16.26
CA THR A 332 -20.19 11.92 -17.60
C THR A 332 -18.70 12.28 -17.74
N ILE A 333 -18.10 12.88 -16.70
CA ILE A 333 -16.65 13.16 -16.66
C ILE A 333 -15.87 11.85 -16.63
N ALA A 334 -16.28 10.89 -15.78
CA ALA A 334 -15.62 9.60 -15.68
C ALA A 334 -15.72 8.79 -16.99
N GLU A 335 -16.87 8.80 -17.64
CA GLU A 335 -17.09 8.15 -18.93
C GLU A 335 -16.23 8.78 -20.05
N THR A 336 -16.23 10.10 -20.14
CA THR A 336 -15.39 10.83 -21.12
C THR A 336 -13.91 10.56 -20.88
N PHE A 337 -13.47 10.54 -19.62
CA PHE A 337 -12.09 10.21 -19.30
C PHE A 337 -11.73 8.80 -19.78
N GLN A 338 -12.53 7.78 -19.43
CA GLN A 338 -12.25 6.41 -19.85
C GLN A 338 -12.34 6.21 -21.37
N ALA A 339 -13.25 6.91 -22.04
CA ALA A 339 -13.33 6.88 -23.50
C ALA A 339 -12.03 7.40 -24.15
N ARG A 340 -11.53 8.55 -23.70
CA ARG A 340 -10.29 9.15 -24.20
C ARG A 340 -9.04 8.38 -23.74
N TYR A 341 -9.07 7.83 -22.54
CA TYR A 341 -7.93 7.10 -22.00
C TYR A 341 -7.69 5.78 -22.71
N CYS A 342 -8.71 4.91 -22.84
CA CYS A 342 -8.49 3.58 -23.44
C CYS A 342 -9.68 2.94 -24.15
N LYS A 343 -10.95 3.36 -23.89
CA LYS A 343 -12.12 2.64 -24.40
C LYS A 343 -12.58 3.08 -25.79
N GLY A 344 -12.25 4.32 -26.16
CA GLY A 344 -12.84 4.92 -27.38
C GLY A 344 -14.34 5.19 -27.22
N GLY A 345 -15.01 5.43 -28.33
CA GLY A 345 -16.44 5.70 -28.36
C GLY A 345 -16.81 6.85 -29.31
N LYS A 346 -17.88 7.55 -28.97
CA LYS A 346 -18.32 8.78 -29.69
C LYS A 346 -18.50 9.93 -28.71
N ASP A 347 -18.17 11.12 -29.10
CA ASP A 347 -18.42 12.33 -28.32
C ASP A 347 -19.92 12.73 -28.38
N ALA A 348 -20.28 13.81 -27.69
CA ALA A 348 -21.65 14.33 -27.66
C ALA A 348 -22.18 14.78 -29.05
N LYS A 349 -21.29 14.99 -30.01
CA LYS A 349 -21.63 15.36 -31.41
C LYS A 349 -21.61 14.15 -32.35
N GLY A 350 -21.35 12.93 -31.82
CA GLY A 350 -21.29 11.69 -32.61
C GLY A 350 -19.94 11.44 -33.29
N ALA A 351 -18.95 12.31 -33.09
CA ALA A 351 -17.61 12.12 -33.63
C ALA A 351 -16.84 11.03 -32.88
N PRO A 352 -15.99 10.23 -33.56
CA PRO A 352 -15.25 9.15 -32.94
C PRO A 352 -14.19 9.70 -31.95
N ILE A 353 -14.12 9.10 -30.77
CA ILE A 353 -13.07 9.35 -29.79
C ILE A 353 -11.99 8.28 -30.00
N LEU A 354 -10.79 8.72 -30.40
CA LEU A 354 -9.61 7.85 -30.48
C LEU A 354 -9.01 7.69 -29.07
N PRO A 355 -8.89 6.46 -28.56
CA PRO A 355 -8.32 6.24 -27.24
C PRO A 355 -6.79 6.37 -27.26
N ALA A 356 -6.22 6.93 -26.17
CA ALA A 356 -4.77 7.07 -26.03
C ALA A 356 -4.06 5.72 -25.89
N PHE A 357 -4.68 4.76 -25.17
CA PHE A 357 -4.07 3.47 -24.82
C PHE A 357 -5.00 2.29 -25.16
N PRO A 358 -5.20 1.96 -26.43
CA PRO A 358 -6.14 0.92 -26.86
C PRO A 358 -5.73 -0.51 -26.46
N ALA A 359 -4.47 -0.74 -26.14
CA ALA A 359 -3.99 -2.04 -25.68
C ALA A 359 -4.51 -2.43 -24.28
N ILE A 360 -4.87 -1.47 -23.43
CA ILE A 360 -5.34 -1.76 -22.07
C ILE A 360 -6.64 -2.61 -22.07
N PRO A 361 -7.71 -2.26 -22.80
CA PRO A 361 -8.88 -3.14 -22.91
C PRO A 361 -8.58 -4.49 -23.55
N ARG A 362 -7.64 -4.56 -24.50
CA ARG A 362 -7.19 -5.83 -25.11
C ARG A 362 -6.52 -6.73 -24.05
N TRP A 363 -5.73 -6.14 -23.16
CA TRP A 363 -5.14 -6.85 -22.02
C TRP A 363 -6.20 -7.40 -21.07
N TRP A 364 -7.27 -6.65 -20.76
CA TRP A 364 -8.38 -7.19 -19.95
C TRP A 364 -9.07 -8.38 -20.64
N GLN A 365 -9.30 -8.28 -21.94
CA GLN A 365 -9.90 -9.37 -22.73
C GLN A 365 -9.01 -10.62 -22.77
N TRP A 366 -7.71 -10.42 -22.97
CA TRP A 366 -6.74 -11.51 -22.93
C TRP A 366 -6.73 -12.18 -21.53
N THR A 367 -6.74 -11.40 -20.44
CA THR A 367 -6.80 -11.94 -19.08
C THR A 367 -8.08 -12.75 -18.85
N ALA A 368 -9.24 -12.24 -19.30
CA ALA A 368 -10.50 -12.97 -19.23
C ALA A 368 -10.44 -14.32 -20.01
N GLN A 369 -9.80 -14.32 -21.18
CA GLN A 369 -9.59 -15.54 -21.96
C GLN A 369 -8.67 -16.54 -21.23
N GLN A 370 -7.57 -16.08 -20.61
CA GLN A 370 -6.71 -16.95 -19.82
C GLN A 370 -7.47 -17.60 -18.65
N LEU A 371 -8.32 -16.84 -17.96
CA LEU A 371 -9.17 -17.40 -16.90
C LEU A 371 -10.12 -18.48 -17.41
N GLN A 372 -10.67 -18.33 -18.62
CA GLN A 372 -11.58 -19.32 -19.21
C GLN A 372 -10.86 -20.58 -19.68
N THR A 373 -9.60 -20.49 -20.11
CA THR A 373 -8.87 -21.59 -20.74
C THR A 373 -7.96 -22.34 -19.76
N THR A 374 -7.20 -21.62 -18.94
CA THR A 374 -6.16 -22.21 -18.09
C THR A 374 -6.44 -22.06 -16.61
N HIS A 375 -7.33 -21.16 -16.21
CA HIS A 375 -7.58 -20.76 -14.81
C HIS A 375 -6.33 -20.28 -14.07
N GLN A 376 -5.25 -19.90 -14.77
CA GLN A 376 -4.00 -19.49 -14.16
C GLN A 376 -3.32 -18.36 -14.93
N LEU A 377 -2.47 -17.62 -14.23
CA LEU A 377 -1.57 -16.63 -14.81
C LEU A 377 -0.17 -16.81 -14.22
N THR A 378 0.87 -16.58 -15.04
CA THR A 378 2.26 -16.69 -14.65
C THR A 378 2.98 -15.37 -14.94
N THR A 379 3.75 -14.87 -13.96
CA THR A 379 4.57 -13.66 -14.10
C THR A 379 5.86 -13.93 -14.85
N PRO A 380 6.57 -12.90 -15.34
CA PRO A 380 7.90 -13.05 -15.93
C PRO A 380 8.95 -13.67 -14.99
N PHE A 381 8.71 -13.63 -13.67
CA PHE A 381 9.57 -14.29 -12.66
C PHE A 381 9.19 -15.75 -12.40
N GLY A 382 8.16 -16.29 -13.09
CA GLY A 382 7.72 -17.66 -12.94
C GLY A 382 6.73 -17.90 -11.78
N ARG A 383 6.27 -16.85 -11.09
CA ARG A 383 5.21 -16.98 -10.09
C ARG A 383 3.89 -17.24 -10.77
N THR A 384 3.25 -18.36 -10.43
CA THR A 384 1.95 -18.78 -10.97
C THR A 384 0.87 -18.67 -9.89
N ARG A 385 -0.29 -18.12 -10.26
CA ARG A 385 -1.49 -18.11 -9.43
C ARG A 385 -2.63 -18.84 -10.15
N HIS A 386 -3.28 -19.76 -9.45
CA HIS A 386 -4.52 -20.40 -9.87
C HIS A 386 -5.72 -19.61 -9.34
N PHE A 387 -6.74 -19.43 -10.17
CA PHE A 387 -7.95 -18.70 -9.85
C PHE A 387 -9.12 -19.68 -9.73
N PHE A 388 -9.63 -19.86 -8.51
CA PHE A 388 -10.72 -20.79 -8.21
C PHE A 388 -12.11 -20.13 -8.30
N GLY A 389 -12.17 -18.81 -8.52
CA GLY A 389 -13.41 -18.10 -8.77
C GLY A 389 -13.97 -18.40 -10.17
N ARG A 390 -15.25 -18.05 -10.36
CA ARG A 390 -15.87 -18.22 -11.69
C ARG A 390 -15.21 -17.28 -12.70
N PRO A 391 -14.76 -17.76 -13.87
CA PRO A 391 -14.08 -16.94 -14.87
C PRO A 391 -14.88 -15.72 -15.35
N GLY A 392 -16.22 -15.80 -15.32
CA GLY A 392 -17.11 -14.69 -15.73
C GLY A 392 -17.42 -13.67 -14.62
N ASP A 393 -16.94 -13.89 -13.40
CA ASP A 393 -17.17 -12.95 -12.28
C ASP A 393 -16.22 -11.75 -12.38
N ASP A 394 -16.79 -10.54 -12.30
CA ASP A 394 -16.03 -9.28 -12.24
C ASP A 394 -14.97 -9.26 -11.14
N THR A 395 -15.22 -9.91 -10.00
CA THR A 395 -14.28 -9.99 -8.88
C THR A 395 -13.06 -10.81 -9.26
N THR A 396 -13.27 -12.02 -9.81
CA THR A 396 -12.20 -12.91 -10.27
C THR A 396 -11.38 -12.25 -11.38
N LEU A 397 -12.06 -11.58 -12.32
CA LEU A 397 -11.37 -10.86 -13.40
C LEU A 397 -10.51 -9.69 -12.88
N ARG A 398 -11.02 -8.90 -11.93
CA ARG A 398 -10.23 -7.81 -11.31
C ARG A 398 -9.02 -8.34 -10.56
N GLU A 399 -9.17 -9.44 -9.83
CA GLU A 399 -8.04 -10.09 -9.14
C GLU A 399 -6.99 -10.57 -10.13
N ALA A 400 -7.40 -11.14 -11.26
CA ALA A 400 -6.50 -11.62 -12.30
C ALA A 400 -5.78 -10.48 -13.02
N ILE A 401 -6.49 -9.40 -13.38
CA ILE A 401 -5.89 -8.20 -13.96
C ILE A 401 -4.88 -7.57 -13.00
N ALA A 402 -5.18 -7.52 -11.71
CA ALA A 402 -4.28 -6.97 -10.71
C ALA A 402 -3.06 -7.87 -10.44
N PHE A 403 -3.20 -9.19 -10.61
CA PHE A 403 -2.15 -10.15 -10.26
C PHE A 403 -0.86 -9.91 -11.03
N LEU A 404 -0.89 -9.82 -12.36
CA LEU A 404 0.33 -9.70 -13.16
C LEU A 404 1.20 -8.50 -12.78
N PRO A 405 0.71 -7.24 -12.80
CA PRO A 405 1.56 -6.10 -12.46
C PRO A 405 1.94 -6.08 -10.98
N GLN A 406 1.03 -6.41 -10.07
CA GLN A 406 1.33 -6.38 -8.63
C GLN A 406 2.33 -7.47 -8.23
N SER A 407 2.21 -8.66 -8.80
CA SER A 407 3.12 -9.77 -8.51
C SER A 407 4.49 -9.55 -9.15
N THR A 408 4.54 -9.02 -10.37
CA THR A 408 5.79 -8.65 -11.04
C THR A 408 6.54 -7.57 -10.24
N THR A 409 5.82 -6.55 -9.77
CA THR A 409 6.35 -5.53 -8.86
C THR A 409 6.89 -6.14 -7.57
N ALA A 410 6.14 -7.06 -6.95
CA ALA A 410 6.53 -7.70 -5.68
C ALA A 410 7.83 -8.51 -5.84
N ASP A 411 7.90 -9.35 -6.87
CA ASP A 411 9.08 -10.18 -7.13
C ASP A 411 10.31 -9.33 -7.50
N ARG A 412 10.12 -8.25 -8.29
CA ARG A 412 11.17 -7.27 -8.61
C ARG A 412 11.72 -6.62 -7.34
N MET A 413 10.84 -6.10 -6.49
CA MET A 413 11.21 -5.44 -5.24
C MET A 413 11.89 -6.41 -4.26
N ASN A 414 11.35 -7.60 -4.11
CA ASN A 414 11.92 -8.63 -3.25
C ASN A 414 13.30 -9.09 -3.73
N LEU A 415 13.51 -9.21 -5.04
CA LEU A 415 14.83 -9.54 -5.61
C LEU A 415 15.85 -8.42 -5.36
N GLY A 416 15.43 -7.16 -5.55
CA GLY A 416 16.26 -6.00 -5.24
C GLY A 416 16.61 -5.93 -3.75
N LEU A 417 15.61 -6.12 -2.87
CA LEU A 417 15.81 -6.18 -1.42
C LEU A 417 16.84 -7.25 -1.02
N TRP A 418 16.72 -8.46 -1.57
CA TRP A 418 17.63 -9.55 -1.30
C TRP A 418 19.06 -9.24 -1.78
N ARG A 419 19.23 -8.63 -2.98
CA ARG A 419 20.53 -8.21 -3.51
C ARG A 419 21.18 -7.14 -2.64
N VAL A 420 20.42 -6.12 -2.21
CA VAL A 420 20.89 -5.07 -1.29
C VAL A 420 21.35 -5.69 0.02
N TRP A 421 20.54 -6.56 0.62
CA TRP A 421 20.87 -7.26 1.86
C TRP A 421 22.17 -8.07 1.77
N LYS A 422 22.41 -8.75 0.64
CA LYS A 422 23.61 -9.56 0.42
C LYS A 422 24.86 -8.73 0.16
N LYS A 423 24.74 -7.68 -0.65
CA LYS A 423 25.89 -6.91 -1.14
C LYS A 423 26.31 -5.79 -0.17
N PHE A 424 25.36 -5.23 0.59
CA PHE A 424 25.61 -4.04 1.41
C PHE A 424 25.27 -4.28 2.90
N PRO A 425 26.11 -5.01 3.65
CA PRO A 425 25.86 -5.27 5.06
C PRO A 425 25.82 -3.99 5.92
N GLN A 426 26.41 -2.89 5.44
CA GLN A 426 26.33 -1.57 6.06
C GLN A 426 24.95 -0.91 5.88
N CYS A 427 24.14 -1.33 4.91
CA CYS A 427 22.77 -0.89 4.71
C CYS A 427 21.82 -1.73 5.57
N GLN A 428 21.55 -1.25 6.77
CA GLN A 428 20.72 -1.92 7.74
C GLN A 428 19.24 -1.76 7.40
N LEU A 429 18.58 -2.84 6.97
CA LEU A 429 17.17 -2.81 6.55
C LEU A 429 16.24 -2.48 7.73
N LEU A 430 15.24 -1.63 7.49
CA LEU A 430 14.24 -1.18 8.48
C LEU A 430 12.81 -1.55 8.08
N ALA A 431 12.45 -1.45 6.81
CA ALA A 431 11.12 -1.80 6.31
C ALA A 431 11.12 -2.09 4.82
N GLN A 432 10.16 -2.91 4.40
CA GLN A 432 9.69 -3.04 3.03
C GLN A 432 8.23 -2.59 2.97
N THR A 433 7.89 -1.67 2.07
CA THR A 433 6.56 -1.08 1.97
C THR A 433 6.13 -1.04 0.51
N TYR A 434 5.41 -2.06 0.06
CA TYR A 434 4.92 -2.23 -1.33
C TYR A 434 6.04 -2.19 -2.39
N ASP A 435 6.27 -1.04 -2.97
CA ASP A 435 7.25 -0.74 -4.02
C ASP A 435 8.46 0.05 -3.51
N SER A 436 8.66 0.08 -2.18
CA SER A 436 9.79 0.77 -1.57
C SER A 436 10.51 -0.06 -0.51
N ILE A 437 11.81 0.20 -0.36
CA ILE A 437 12.63 -0.27 0.76
C ILE A 437 13.10 0.91 1.61
N THR A 438 13.19 0.68 2.91
CA THR A 438 13.75 1.64 3.88
C THR A 438 14.91 0.97 4.59
N PHE A 439 16.05 1.63 4.62
CA PHE A 439 17.24 1.20 5.35
C PHE A 439 17.95 2.39 5.99
N GLN A 440 18.86 2.10 6.91
CA GLN A 440 19.78 3.09 7.45
C GLN A 440 21.23 2.68 7.20
N TYR A 441 22.11 3.67 7.13
CA TYR A 441 23.54 3.49 6.87
C TYR A 441 24.36 4.51 7.68
N PRO A 442 25.66 4.24 7.98
CA PRO A 442 26.53 5.17 8.71
C PRO A 442 26.64 6.54 8.04
N GLU A 443 26.53 7.63 8.82
CA GLU A 443 26.61 9.03 8.33
C GLU A 443 27.93 9.38 7.62
N GLY A 444 28.98 8.63 7.89
CA GLY A 444 30.30 8.87 7.28
C GLY A 444 30.50 8.27 5.88
N LEU A 445 29.53 7.54 5.34
CA LEU A 445 29.62 6.97 3.98
C LEU A 445 29.32 8.02 2.92
N ASP A 446 30.04 7.95 1.78
CA ASP A 446 29.74 8.79 0.62
C ASP A 446 28.45 8.32 -0.08
N GLU A 447 27.44 9.16 -0.02
CA GLU A 447 26.14 8.89 -0.65
C GLU A 447 26.22 8.85 -2.18
N ASN A 448 27.19 9.53 -2.78
CA ASN A 448 27.38 9.53 -4.22
C ASN A 448 28.02 8.24 -4.75
N GLU A 449 28.63 7.46 -3.87
CA GLU A 449 29.08 6.09 -4.18
C GLU A 449 28.01 5.07 -3.79
N LEU A 450 27.52 5.13 -2.55
CA LEU A 450 26.61 4.14 -1.99
C LEU A 450 25.25 4.08 -2.72
N ILE A 451 24.59 5.24 -2.90
CA ILE A 451 23.19 5.25 -3.40
C ILE A 451 23.10 4.76 -4.85
N PRO A 452 23.96 5.16 -5.81
CA PRO A 452 23.96 4.59 -7.16
C PRO A 452 24.15 3.08 -7.17
N GLU A 453 25.06 2.54 -6.38
CA GLU A 453 25.28 1.10 -6.31
C GLU A 453 24.08 0.34 -5.73
N VAL A 454 23.39 0.91 -4.73
CA VAL A 454 22.16 0.32 -4.19
C VAL A 454 21.01 0.40 -5.20
N LEU A 455 20.88 1.50 -5.92
CA LEU A 455 19.88 1.66 -6.99
C LEU A 455 20.07 0.61 -8.10
N GLU A 456 21.32 0.33 -8.49
CA GLU A 456 21.64 -0.71 -9.46
C GLU A 456 21.12 -2.11 -9.04
N GLN A 457 21.14 -2.44 -7.74
CA GLN A 457 20.61 -3.72 -7.26
C GLN A 457 19.09 -3.82 -7.37
N LEU A 458 18.39 -2.69 -7.32
CA LEU A 458 16.94 -2.61 -7.46
C LEU A 458 16.50 -2.57 -8.94
N GLU A 459 17.44 -2.22 -9.84
CA GLU A 459 17.17 -2.20 -11.27
C GLU A 459 17.19 -3.61 -11.87
N VAL A 460 16.05 -4.30 -11.77
CA VAL A 460 15.86 -5.63 -12.35
C VAL A 460 15.37 -5.50 -13.78
N VAL A 461 16.20 -5.92 -14.72
CA VAL A 461 15.88 -5.86 -16.16
C VAL A 461 15.09 -7.08 -16.59
N LEU A 462 13.93 -6.86 -17.22
CA LEU A 462 13.20 -7.86 -17.99
C LEU A 462 13.51 -7.68 -19.49
N VAL A 463 13.51 -8.77 -20.24
CA VAL A 463 13.72 -8.74 -21.69
C VAL A 463 12.47 -9.32 -22.36
N ALA A 464 11.81 -8.52 -23.17
CA ALA A 464 10.65 -8.96 -23.95
C ALA A 464 11.09 -9.92 -25.08
N PRO A 465 10.18 -10.76 -25.60
CA PRO A 465 10.47 -11.62 -26.76
C PRO A 465 10.96 -10.85 -27.99
N SER A 466 10.60 -9.59 -28.14
CA SER A 466 11.08 -8.68 -29.20
C SER A 466 12.54 -8.22 -29.00
N GLY A 467 13.18 -8.58 -27.87
CA GLY A 467 14.50 -8.10 -27.46
C GLY A 467 14.47 -6.75 -26.73
N ARG A 468 13.32 -6.09 -26.59
CA ARG A 468 13.23 -4.84 -25.82
C ARG A 468 13.55 -5.09 -24.35
N ARG A 469 14.51 -4.31 -23.84
CA ARG A 469 14.87 -4.31 -22.42
C ARG A 469 13.94 -3.35 -21.67
N TYR A 470 13.49 -3.78 -20.51
CA TYR A 470 12.61 -3.03 -19.62
C TYR A 470 13.13 -3.08 -18.19
N SER A 471 13.32 -1.93 -17.59
CA SER A 471 13.64 -1.78 -16.16
C SER A 471 12.81 -0.65 -15.54
N VAL A 472 12.77 -0.64 -14.21
CA VAL A 472 12.08 0.40 -13.46
C VAL A 472 13.11 1.15 -12.62
N PRO A 473 13.30 2.45 -12.83
CA PRO A 473 14.24 3.23 -12.04
C PRO A 473 13.74 3.42 -10.61
N GLY A 474 14.67 3.52 -9.66
CA GLY A 474 14.38 3.85 -8.27
C GLY A 474 14.62 5.34 -7.99
N GLU A 475 13.78 5.93 -7.16
CA GLU A 475 13.97 7.26 -6.59
C GLU A 475 14.44 7.16 -5.14
N ALA A 476 15.63 7.65 -4.83
CA ALA A 476 16.17 7.67 -3.47
C ALA A 476 15.80 8.97 -2.73
N LYS A 477 15.47 8.84 -1.45
CA LYS A 477 15.25 9.95 -0.51
C LYS A 477 16.07 9.71 0.74
N VAL A 478 16.77 10.74 1.25
CA VAL A 478 17.67 10.64 2.40
C VAL A 478 17.32 11.63 3.49
N GLY A 479 17.54 11.24 4.75
CA GLY A 479 17.25 12.06 5.93
C GLY A 479 17.60 11.34 7.22
N TRP A 480 17.04 11.79 8.35
CA TRP A 480 17.26 11.18 9.67
C TRP A 480 15.97 10.59 10.28
N ASN A 481 14.82 10.83 9.66
CA ASN A 481 13.58 10.15 10.00
C ASN A 481 12.81 9.76 8.75
N TRP A 482 11.84 8.87 8.90
CA TRP A 482 11.07 8.30 7.80
C TRP A 482 10.02 9.25 7.17
N GLY A 483 9.73 10.37 7.82
CA GLY A 483 8.82 11.39 7.29
C GLY A 483 9.49 12.26 6.22
N SER A 484 8.69 12.84 5.32
CA SER A 484 9.21 13.82 4.37
C SER A 484 9.67 15.10 5.09
N GLN A 485 10.69 15.76 4.56
CA GLN A 485 11.09 17.08 5.03
C GLN A 485 9.92 18.07 4.86
N VAL A 486 9.74 18.90 5.88
CA VAL A 486 8.81 20.03 5.87
C VAL A 486 9.55 21.25 6.41
N THR A 487 9.76 22.23 5.57
CA THR A 487 10.41 23.49 5.93
C THR A 487 9.38 24.55 6.38
N GLN A 488 9.86 25.66 6.96
CA GLN A 488 8.99 26.77 7.29
C GLN A 488 8.32 27.36 6.03
N ALA A 489 9.03 27.42 4.91
CA ALA A 489 8.49 27.88 3.63
C ALA A 489 7.37 26.95 3.10
N ASP A 490 7.44 25.65 3.37
CA ASP A 490 6.34 24.71 3.00
C ASP A 490 5.08 25.00 3.81
N ARG A 491 5.24 25.32 5.08
CA ARG A 491 4.14 25.70 5.97
C ARG A 491 3.47 26.99 5.54
N GLU A 492 4.25 28.02 5.22
CA GLU A 492 3.78 29.31 4.72
C GLU A 492 3.02 29.15 3.40
N ARG A 493 3.55 28.34 2.47
CA ARG A 493 2.85 27.99 1.22
C ARG A 493 1.51 27.29 1.46
N ALA A 494 1.44 26.40 2.45
CA ALA A 494 0.18 25.74 2.80
C ALA A 494 -0.83 26.75 3.36
N ILE A 495 -0.42 27.65 4.26
CA ILE A 495 -1.26 28.70 4.81
C ILE A 495 -1.77 29.64 3.70
N ALA A 496 -0.89 30.06 2.78
CA ALA A 496 -1.26 30.94 1.66
C ALA A 496 -2.32 30.31 0.72
N ARG A 497 -2.40 28.97 0.69
CA ARG A 497 -3.44 28.24 -0.05
C ARG A 497 -4.71 27.93 0.78
N GLY A 498 -4.82 28.47 1.99
CA GLY A 498 -5.92 28.17 2.92
C GLY A 498 -5.89 26.76 3.51
N ALA A 499 -4.78 26.04 3.35
CA ALA A 499 -4.62 24.70 3.90
C ALA A 499 -4.01 24.74 5.31
N LYS A 500 -4.33 23.70 6.11
CA LYS A 500 -3.67 23.54 7.42
C LYS A 500 -2.16 23.34 7.20
N PRO A 501 -1.28 24.12 7.89
CA PRO A 501 0.16 23.94 7.78
C PRO A 501 0.59 22.55 8.29
N PRO A 502 1.42 21.81 7.53
CA PRO A 502 1.98 20.56 8.00
C PRO A 502 2.90 20.75 9.19
N ARG A 503 3.18 19.68 9.94
CA ARG A 503 4.16 19.71 11.04
C ARG A 503 5.55 19.98 10.47
N LEU A 504 6.30 20.88 11.11
CA LEU A 504 7.71 21.13 10.77
C LEU A 504 8.54 19.85 10.97
N ASN A 505 9.34 19.47 9.97
CA ASN A 505 10.19 18.29 9.99
C ASN A 505 11.48 18.54 9.20
N LEU A 506 12.47 19.14 9.83
CA LEU A 506 13.73 19.49 9.17
C LEU A 506 14.63 18.26 8.92
N ASP A 507 14.53 17.25 9.77
CA ASP A 507 15.28 15.98 9.69
C ASP A 507 14.66 14.96 8.70
N GLY A 508 13.57 15.33 8.05
CA GLY A 508 12.85 14.46 7.13
C GLY A 508 13.59 14.17 5.84
N LEU A 509 13.07 13.18 5.12
CA LEU A 509 13.58 12.72 3.84
C LEU A 509 13.48 13.80 2.76
N VAL A 510 14.57 14.01 2.02
CA VAL A 510 14.64 14.81 0.80
C VAL A 510 15.05 13.95 -0.38
N LYS A 511 14.60 14.31 -1.58
CA LYS A 511 15.02 13.61 -2.81
C LYS A 511 16.52 13.76 -2.99
N TRP A 512 17.21 12.62 -3.04
CA TRP A 512 18.62 12.57 -3.33
C TRP A 512 18.87 12.82 -4.84
N LYS A 513 20.00 13.45 -5.16
CA LYS A 513 20.45 13.68 -6.53
C LYS A 513 21.96 13.45 -6.62
N PRO A 514 22.48 12.93 -7.74
CA PRO A 514 23.92 12.82 -7.94
C PRO A 514 24.63 14.16 -7.74
N GLY A 515 25.76 14.13 -7.02
CA GLY A 515 26.53 15.33 -6.68
C GLY A 515 25.91 16.19 -5.56
N MET A 516 24.83 15.77 -4.95
CA MET A 516 24.23 16.46 -3.81
C MET A 516 25.19 16.38 -2.62
N LYS A 517 25.57 17.56 -2.09
CA LYS A 517 26.27 17.64 -0.80
C LYS A 517 25.23 17.96 0.27
N GLU A 518 25.12 17.07 1.25
CA GLU A 518 24.24 17.31 2.39
C GLU A 518 24.87 18.40 3.28
N THR A 519 24.18 19.51 3.39
CA THR A 519 24.58 20.65 4.23
C THR A 519 23.77 20.75 5.52
N ARG A 520 22.73 19.92 5.65
CA ARG A 520 21.90 19.91 6.86
C ARG A 520 22.62 19.19 7.99
N VAL A 521 22.44 19.69 9.20
CA VAL A 521 22.84 19.02 10.42
C VAL A 521 21.58 18.49 11.08
N ARG A 522 21.64 17.30 11.65
CA ARG A 522 20.52 16.68 12.37
C ARG A 522 20.03 17.62 13.47
N ALA A 523 18.76 18.06 13.37
CA ALA A 523 18.20 19.05 14.30
C ALA A 523 17.86 18.42 15.67
N ILE A 524 17.52 17.14 15.69
CA ILE A 524 17.15 16.41 16.91
C ILE A 524 18.35 15.61 17.39
N GLY A 525 19.09 16.20 18.34
CA GLY A 525 20.06 15.43 19.14
C GLY A 525 19.31 14.50 20.09
N ILE A 526 19.30 13.18 19.84
CA ILE A 526 18.83 12.20 20.81
C ILE A 526 19.82 12.20 21.98
N LYS A 527 19.60 13.06 22.97
CA LYS A 527 20.30 12.93 24.26
C LYS A 527 19.78 11.65 24.90
N ARG A 528 20.55 10.54 24.75
CA ARG A 528 20.36 9.39 25.62
C ARG A 528 20.53 9.86 27.07
N ARG A 529 19.46 9.94 27.85
CA ARG A 529 19.57 9.66 29.28
C ARG A 529 19.81 8.16 29.37
N MET A 530 21.06 7.74 29.57
CA MET A 530 21.35 6.47 30.18
C MET A 530 20.72 6.52 31.57
N VAL A 531 19.77 5.65 31.81
CA VAL A 531 19.33 5.23 33.14
C VAL A 531 19.58 3.73 33.19
#